data_c547dd066382d9881b64c846bc932af8
#
_entry.id   c547dd066382d9881b64c846bc932af8
#
_cell.length_a   1.000
_cell.length_b   1.000
_cell.length_c   1.000
_cell.angle_alpha   90.00
_cell.angle_beta   90.00
_cell.angle_gamma   90.00
#
_symmetry.space_group_name_H-M   'P 1'
#
loop_
_entity.id
_entity.type
_entity.pdbx_description
1 polymer ?
#
loop_
_entity_poly.entity_id
_entity_poly.type
_entity_poly.pdbx_seq_one_letter_code
_entity_poly.pdbx_strand_id
1 'polypeptide(L)'
;TTEGTETFTIALNNGEASKSVTINDTSLTKTYSISRNAANVNEDGSVVFTLTTENVGDGTAVPFTITGINSSDITASTLTGNFIVSGGTATKSFTMVEDASTEGAETMTLTLDNGLASNSVIINDTSQGPTYSLTSSSESINEGQSVIFTLTTTNVADGTTIPYTVTGIDVADLVSGSLTGVFTINSNQGTQSYGLVNDTTTEGEETLTLSLDN
;
A
#
# COMPACT_ATOMS: atom_id res chain seq x y z
N THR A 1 -6.25 -39.82 -5.04
CA THR A 1 -6.94 -39.85 -6.36
C THR A 1 -8.15 -40.73 -6.22
N THR A 2 -9.28 -40.30 -6.75
CA THR A 2 -10.48 -41.11 -6.86
C THR A 2 -10.29 -41.94 -8.15
N GLU A 3 -10.07 -43.23 -8.00
CA GLU A 3 -9.68 -44.11 -9.12
C GLU A 3 -10.87 -44.91 -9.68
N GLY A 4 -11.98 -44.95 -8.95
CA GLY A 4 -13.17 -45.72 -9.28
C GLY A 4 -13.06 -47.18 -8.82
N THR A 5 -14.03 -47.98 -9.22
CA THR A 5 -14.10 -49.39 -8.84
C THR A 5 -13.15 -50.24 -9.69
N GLU A 6 -12.25 -50.98 -9.03
CA GLU A 6 -11.30 -51.89 -9.68
C GLU A 6 -11.72 -53.36 -9.49
N THR A 7 -11.24 -54.23 -10.37
CA THR A 7 -11.46 -55.66 -10.27
C THR A 7 -10.14 -56.42 -10.27
N PHE A 8 -9.84 -57.09 -9.17
CA PHE A 8 -8.70 -57.99 -9.05
C PHE A 8 -9.17 -59.40 -9.39
N THR A 9 -8.50 -60.03 -10.37
CA THR A 9 -8.84 -61.40 -10.82
C THR A 9 -7.63 -62.29 -10.67
N ILE A 10 -7.81 -63.42 -9.98
CA ILE A 10 -6.86 -64.52 -9.98
C ILE A 10 -7.41 -65.63 -10.95
N ALA A 11 -6.58 -66.06 -11.89
CA ALA A 11 -6.88 -67.14 -12.80
C ALA A 11 -5.79 -68.21 -12.73
N LEU A 12 -6.13 -69.48 -12.83
CA LEU A 12 -5.15 -70.51 -12.95
C LEU A 12 -4.56 -70.51 -14.37
N ASN A 13 -3.24 -70.74 -14.45
CA ASN A 13 -2.55 -70.75 -15.75
C ASN A 13 -3.06 -71.79 -16.77
N ASN A 14 -3.72 -72.85 -16.30
CA ASN A 14 -4.38 -73.84 -17.16
C ASN A 14 -5.77 -73.39 -17.65
N GLY A 15 -6.27 -72.23 -17.20
CA GLY A 15 -7.55 -71.66 -17.59
C GLY A 15 -8.79 -72.33 -16.97
N GLU A 16 -8.61 -73.32 -16.09
CA GLU A 16 -9.74 -74.11 -15.56
C GLU A 16 -10.55 -73.41 -14.47
N ALA A 17 -9.97 -72.39 -13.82
CA ALA A 17 -10.68 -71.62 -12.77
C ALA A 17 -10.17 -70.19 -12.66
N SER A 18 -11.08 -69.27 -12.37
CA SER A 18 -10.76 -67.89 -12.01
C SER A 18 -11.75 -67.39 -10.98
N LYS A 19 -11.29 -66.37 -10.22
CA LYS A 19 -12.13 -65.67 -9.25
C LYS A 19 -11.76 -64.23 -9.26
N SER A 20 -12.77 -63.34 -9.29
CA SER A 20 -12.63 -61.91 -9.23
C SER A 20 -13.15 -61.34 -7.89
N VAL A 21 -12.51 -60.30 -7.40
CA VAL A 21 -12.94 -59.49 -6.26
C VAL A 21 -12.99 -58.03 -6.71
N THR A 22 -14.11 -57.38 -6.44
CA THR A 22 -14.26 -55.95 -6.70
C THR A 22 -13.65 -55.16 -5.52
N ILE A 23 -12.78 -54.23 -5.84
CA ILE A 23 -12.20 -53.27 -4.89
C ILE A 23 -12.99 -51.98 -5.11
N ASN A 24 -13.73 -51.53 -4.10
CA ASN A 24 -14.44 -50.28 -4.14
C ASN A 24 -13.49 -49.15 -3.74
N ASP A 25 -13.41 -48.09 -4.53
CA ASP A 25 -12.73 -46.88 -4.14
C ASP A 25 -13.52 -46.20 -3.00
N THR A 26 -12.87 -46.05 -1.86
CA THR A 26 -13.40 -45.35 -0.70
C THR A 26 -12.71 -43.99 -0.50
N SER A 27 -11.89 -43.59 -1.46
CA SER A 27 -11.21 -42.29 -1.44
C SER A 27 -12.22 -41.14 -1.56
N LEU A 28 -12.17 -40.20 -0.65
CA LEU A 28 -13.02 -39.04 -0.69
C LEU A 28 -12.32 -37.89 -1.40
N THR A 29 -13.00 -37.24 -2.33
CA THR A 29 -12.47 -36.07 -3.01
C THR A 29 -12.26 -34.93 -2.00
N LYS A 30 -11.06 -34.34 -2.02
CA LYS A 30 -10.77 -33.15 -1.22
C LYS A 30 -11.43 -31.94 -1.84
N THR A 31 -12.12 -31.15 -1.03
CA THR A 31 -12.69 -29.87 -1.45
C THR A 31 -12.07 -28.70 -0.68
N TYR A 32 -12.06 -27.54 -1.31
CA TYR A 32 -11.50 -26.31 -0.76
C TYR A 32 -12.39 -25.14 -1.14
N SER A 33 -12.63 -24.25 -0.19
CA SER A 33 -13.28 -22.96 -0.44
C SER A 33 -12.65 -21.87 0.41
N ILE A 34 -12.61 -20.65 -0.10
CA ILE A 34 -12.10 -19.49 0.63
C ILE A 34 -13.22 -18.46 0.74
N SER A 35 -13.49 -18.05 1.96
CA SER A 35 -14.34 -16.90 2.29
C SER A 35 -13.52 -15.77 2.89
N ARG A 36 -14.11 -14.58 2.98
CA ARG A 36 -13.52 -13.40 3.61
C ARG A 36 -14.56 -12.72 4.50
N ASN A 37 -14.10 -11.99 5.53
CA ASN A 37 -14.97 -11.26 6.44
C ASN A 37 -15.47 -9.91 5.86
N ALA A 38 -14.76 -9.34 4.88
CA ALA A 38 -15.10 -8.06 4.26
C ALA A 38 -14.82 -8.08 2.75
N ALA A 39 -15.67 -7.43 1.96
CA ALA A 39 -15.47 -7.27 0.52
C ALA A 39 -14.50 -6.13 0.19
N ASN A 40 -14.47 -5.11 1.03
CA ASN A 40 -13.60 -3.94 0.93
C ASN A 40 -12.97 -3.67 2.30
N VAL A 41 -11.75 -3.20 2.32
CA VAL A 41 -11.06 -2.67 3.50
C VAL A 41 -10.36 -1.38 3.10
N ASN A 42 -10.15 -0.47 4.04
CA ASN A 42 -9.27 0.68 3.82
C ASN A 42 -7.84 0.28 4.15
N GLU A 43 -6.88 1.07 3.71
CA GLU A 43 -5.55 1.09 4.31
C GLU A 43 -5.67 1.25 5.83
N ASP A 44 -4.69 0.77 6.61
CA ASP A 44 -4.76 0.57 8.08
C ASP A 44 -5.85 -0.42 8.53
N GLY A 45 -6.70 -0.91 7.63
CA GLY A 45 -7.70 -1.94 7.93
C GLY A 45 -7.17 -3.36 7.84
N SER A 46 -8.01 -4.33 8.19
CA SER A 46 -7.63 -5.75 8.13
C SER A 46 -8.69 -6.61 7.47
N VAL A 47 -8.26 -7.61 6.74
CA VAL A 47 -9.11 -8.66 6.17
C VAL A 47 -8.71 -10.03 6.72
N VAL A 48 -9.70 -10.86 6.99
CA VAL A 48 -9.50 -12.26 7.39
C VAL A 48 -10.02 -13.17 6.29
N PHE A 49 -9.15 -14.00 5.72
CA PHE A 49 -9.52 -15.09 4.84
C PHE A 49 -9.69 -16.38 5.65
N THR A 50 -10.77 -17.10 5.40
CA THR A 50 -11.08 -18.39 6.00
C THR A 50 -11.09 -19.44 4.92
N LEU A 51 -10.18 -20.41 5.02
CA LEU A 51 -10.19 -21.64 4.27
C LEU A 51 -11.13 -22.64 4.94
N THR A 52 -12.05 -23.23 4.17
CA THR A 52 -12.85 -24.39 4.58
C THR A 52 -12.54 -25.56 3.67
N THR A 53 -12.36 -26.72 4.27
CA THR A 53 -11.97 -27.94 3.54
C THR A 53 -12.82 -29.13 3.94
N GLU A 54 -12.99 -30.07 3.03
CA GLU A 54 -13.51 -31.41 3.33
C GLU A 54 -12.50 -32.46 2.89
N ASN A 55 -12.41 -33.52 3.67
CA ASN A 55 -11.51 -34.66 3.42
C ASN A 55 -10.01 -34.27 3.40
N VAL A 56 -9.63 -33.21 4.10
CA VAL A 56 -8.25 -32.76 4.31
C VAL A 56 -7.90 -32.96 5.78
N GLY A 57 -6.85 -33.72 6.05
CA GLY A 57 -6.43 -34.03 7.43
C GLY A 57 -5.91 -32.82 8.19
N ASP A 58 -6.11 -32.82 9.50
CA ASP A 58 -5.55 -31.84 10.41
C ASP A 58 -4.02 -31.77 10.31
N GLY A 59 -3.47 -30.57 10.45
CA GLY A 59 -2.03 -30.31 10.28
C GLY A 59 -1.59 -30.17 8.82
N THR A 60 -2.48 -30.43 7.82
CA THR A 60 -2.13 -30.22 6.42
C THR A 60 -1.86 -28.75 6.14
N ALA A 61 -0.67 -28.46 5.57
CA ALA A 61 -0.33 -27.14 5.08
C ALA A 61 -0.89 -26.96 3.66
N VAL A 62 -1.73 -25.96 3.44
CA VAL A 62 -2.30 -25.60 2.14
C VAL A 62 -1.68 -24.28 1.71
N PRO A 63 -0.74 -24.30 0.75
CA PRO A 63 -0.03 -23.10 0.33
C PRO A 63 -0.93 -22.17 -0.49
N PHE A 64 -0.65 -20.86 -0.39
CA PHE A 64 -1.33 -19.82 -1.15
C PHE A 64 -0.37 -18.73 -1.62
N THR A 65 -0.77 -18.06 -2.68
CA THR A 65 -0.11 -16.87 -3.22
C THR A 65 -1.11 -15.73 -3.29
N ILE A 66 -0.63 -14.51 -2.97
CA ILE A 66 -1.37 -13.23 -3.08
C ILE A 66 -0.86 -12.50 -4.32
N THR A 67 -1.79 -11.90 -5.07
CA THR A 67 -1.51 -11.09 -6.25
C THR A 67 -2.38 -9.83 -6.24
N GLY A 68 -2.00 -8.85 -7.08
CA GLY A 68 -2.77 -7.60 -7.26
C GLY A 68 -2.43 -6.48 -6.29
N ILE A 69 -1.42 -6.69 -5.44
CA ILE A 69 -0.83 -5.72 -4.52
C ILE A 69 0.68 -5.94 -4.43
N ASN A 70 1.42 -5.00 -3.83
CA ASN A 70 2.83 -5.15 -3.49
C ASN A 70 3.01 -5.68 -2.05
N SER A 71 4.19 -6.20 -1.74
CA SER A 71 4.48 -6.68 -0.38
C SER A 71 4.60 -5.55 0.66
N SER A 72 4.80 -4.30 0.22
CA SER A 72 4.79 -3.09 1.04
C SER A 72 3.40 -2.75 1.58
N ASP A 73 2.35 -3.13 0.86
CA ASP A 73 0.96 -2.77 1.15
C ASP A 73 0.35 -3.61 2.29
N ILE A 74 1.07 -4.63 2.74
CA ILE A 74 0.68 -5.47 3.89
C ILE A 74 1.77 -5.55 4.96
N THR A 75 1.37 -5.48 6.22
CA THR A 75 2.28 -5.52 7.38
C THR A 75 3.14 -6.80 7.42
N ALA A 76 2.62 -7.93 6.92
CA ALA A 76 3.33 -9.20 6.84
C ALA A 76 4.51 -9.18 5.86
N SER A 77 4.56 -8.23 4.92
CA SER A 77 5.58 -8.05 3.88
C SER A 77 5.88 -9.30 3.04
N THR A 78 4.94 -10.26 2.99
CA THR A 78 5.05 -11.51 2.23
C THR A 78 3.75 -11.82 1.51
N LEU A 79 3.84 -12.12 0.21
CA LEU A 79 2.70 -12.43 -0.65
C LEU A 79 2.43 -13.95 -0.77
N THR A 80 3.11 -14.77 0.01
CA THR A 80 2.93 -16.22 0.03
C THR A 80 2.84 -16.75 1.46
N GLY A 81 2.21 -17.90 1.64
CA GLY A 81 2.10 -18.51 2.96
C GLY A 81 1.35 -19.83 2.93
N ASN A 82 1.00 -20.32 4.10
CA ASN A 82 0.27 -21.56 4.26
C ASN A 82 -0.92 -21.38 5.21
N PHE A 83 -2.05 -21.96 4.87
CA PHE A 83 -3.10 -22.31 5.83
C PHE A 83 -2.74 -23.65 6.48
N ILE A 84 -2.85 -23.74 7.80
CA ILE A 84 -2.69 -25.01 8.51
C ILE A 84 -4.07 -25.48 8.94
N VAL A 85 -4.57 -26.54 8.32
CA VAL A 85 -5.92 -27.04 8.54
C VAL A 85 -6.07 -27.62 9.94
N SER A 86 -7.14 -27.26 10.62
CA SER A 86 -7.56 -27.83 11.91
C SER A 86 -9.10 -27.88 11.96
N GLY A 87 -9.66 -29.05 12.19
CA GLY A 87 -11.12 -29.23 12.18
C GLY A 87 -11.77 -28.83 10.84
N GLY A 88 -11.08 -29.04 9.71
CA GLY A 88 -11.57 -28.70 8.39
C GLY A 88 -11.49 -27.21 8.02
N THR A 89 -10.89 -26.37 8.88
CA THR A 89 -10.81 -24.92 8.65
C THR A 89 -9.41 -24.36 8.94
N ALA A 90 -9.09 -23.20 8.38
CA ALA A 90 -7.93 -22.39 8.75
C ALA A 90 -8.17 -20.92 8.43
N THR A 91 -7.53 -20.02 9.17
CA THR A 91 -7.67 -18.57 8.93
C THR A 91 -6.33 -17.88 8.74
N LYS A 92 -6.32 -16.80 7.96
CA LYS A 92 -5.20 -15.85 7.84
C LYS A 92 -5.75 -14.43 7.84
N SER A 93 -5.11 -13.58 8.65
CA SER A 93 -5.40 -12.15 8.70
C SER A 93 -4.28 -11.38 8.02
N PHE A 94 -4.65 -10.37 7.26
CA PHE A 94 -3.74 -9.41 6.64
C PHE A 94 -4.18 -8.01 7.04
N THR A 95 -3.23 -7.21 7.55
CA THR A 95 -3.42 -5.80 7.86
C THR A 95 -2.76 -4.99 6.76
N MET A 96 -3.53 -4.09 6.18
CA MET A 96 -3.06 -3.18 5.14
C MET A 96 -2.19 -2.09 5.76
N VAL A 97 -1.19 -1.64 5.05
CA VAL A 97 -0.34 -0.51 5.46
C VAL A 97 -1.00 0.77 4.96
N GLU A 98 -1.08 1.79 5.81
CA GLU A 98 -1.38 3.16 5.41
C GLU A 98 -0.07 3.87 5.11
N ASP A 99 0.02 4.52 3.96
CA ASP A 99 1.17 5.33 3.61
C ASP A 99 0.75 6.73 3.07
N ALA A 100 1.66 7.52 2.54
CA ALA A 100 1.37 8.86 2.03
C ALA A 100 1.24 8.90 0.49
N SER A 101 1.29 7.74 -0.17
CA SER A 101 1.19 7.62 -1.62
C SER A 101 -0.27 7.47 -2.04
N THR A 102 -0.72 8.26 -3.00
CA THR A 102 -2.04 8.06 -3.61
C THR A 102 -1.91 7.06 -4.75
N GLU A 103 -2.30 5.83 -4.53
CA GLU A 103 -2.15 4.71 -5.47
C GLU A 103 -3.48 4.31 -6.14
N GLY A 104 -4.59 4.71 -5.56
CA GLY A 104 -5.93 4.32 -5.96
C GLY A 104 -6.35 2.96 -5.42
N ALA A 105 -7.58 2.56 -5.66
CA ALA A 105 -8.09 1.29 -5.14
C ALA A 105 -7.44 0.08 -5.81
N GLU A 106 -6.95 -0.86 -5.01
CA GLU A 106 -6.30 -2.09 -5.45
C GLU A 106 -7.17 -3.33 -5.18
N THR A 107 -6.88 -4.43 -5.86
CA THR A 107 -7.58 -5.71 -5.65
C THR A 107 -6.60 -6.79 -5.23
N MET A 108 -6.53 -7.05 -3.94
CA MET A 108 -5.78 -8.17 -3.36
C MET A 108 -6.53 -9.48 -3.65
N THR A 109 -5.89 -10.42 -4.33
CA THR A 109 -6.43 -11.76 -4.62
C THR A 109 -5.58 -12.82 -3.96
N LEU A 110 -6.17 -13.62 -3.07
CA LEU A 110 -5.55 -14.79 -2.47
C LEU A 110 -6.00 -16.04 -3.21
N THR A 111 -5.06 -16.79 -3.77
CA THR A 111 -5.30 -18.04 -4.54
C THR A 111 -4.54 -19.18 -3.90
N LEU A 112 -5.18 -20.33 -3.71
CA LEU A 112 -4.48 -21.55 -3.32
C LEU A 112 -3.58 -22.04 -4.46
N ASP A 113 -2.37 -22.46 -4.14
CA ASP A 113 -1.38 -22.90 -5.16
C ASP A 113 -1.82 -24.17 -5.91
N ASN A 114 -2.77 -24.93 -5.35
CA ASN A 114 -3.43 -26.05 -6.07
C ASN A 114 -4.50 -25.59 -7.09
N GLY A 115 -4.78 -24.29 -7.16
CA GLY A 115 -5.76 -23.70 -8.08
C GLY A 115 -7.24 -23.97 -7.77
N LEU A 116 -7.56 -24.63 -6.66
CA LEU A 116 -8.93 -25.09 -6.38
C LEU A 116 -9.83 -24.04 -5.72
N ALA A 117 -9.27 -22.97 -5.14
CA ALA A 117 -10.06 -21.88 -4.58
C ALA A 117 -9.27 -20.56 -4.59
N SER A 118 -9.99 -19.47 -4.76
CA SER A 118 -9.48 -18.09 -4.63
C SER A 118 -10.57 -17.16 -4.10
N ASN A 119 -10.16 -16.04 -3.51
CA ASN A 119 -11.06 -14.95 -3.14
C ASN A 119 -10.30 -13.62 -3.15
N SER A 120 -10.98 -12.50 -3.38
CA SER A 120 -10.39 -11.19 -3.54
C SER A 120 -11.04 -10.18 -2.60
N VAL A 121 -10.28 -9.16 -2.16
CA VAL A 121 -10.75 -8.00 -1.41
C VAL A 121 -10.30 -6.73 -2.12
N ILE A 122 -11.11 -5.69 -2.11
CA ILE A 122 -10.71 -4.37 -2.58
C ILE A 122 -10.09 -3.62 -1.40
N ILE A 123 -8.90 -3.06 -1.61
CA ILE A 123 -8.23 -2.15 -0.69
C ILE A 123 -8.52 -0.74 -1.20
N ASN A 124 -9.19 0.07 -0.40
CA ASN A 124 -9.44 1.46 -0.75
C ASN A 124 -8.22 2.28 -0.30
N ASP A 125 -7.65 3.05 -1.22
CA ASP A 125 -6.67 4.07 -0.93
C ASP A 125 -7.32 5.17 -0.08
N THR A 126 -6.82 5.34 1.14
CA THR A 126 -7.21 6.40 2.06
C THR A 126 -6.07 7.37 2.32
N SER A 127 -4.94 7.15 1.67
CA SER A 127 -3.75 7.99 1.73
C SER A 127 -4.04 9.37 1.18
N GLN A 128 -3.62 10.37 1.89
CA GLN A 128 -3.69 11.75 1.44
C GLN A 128 -2.27 12.25 1.19
N GLY A 129 -1.97 12.53 -0.05
CA GLY A 129 -0.70 13.12 -0.44
C GLY A 129 -0.43 14.45 0.25
N PRO A 130 0.83 14.89 0.35
CA PRO A 130 1.19 16.17 0.93
C PRO A 130 0.56 17.33 0.14
N THR A 131 0.07 18.34 0.86
CA THR A 131 -0.39 19.59 0.25
C THR A 131 0.44 20.76 0.72
N TYR A 132 0.53 21.78 -0.12
CA TYR A 132 1.33 22.99 0.12
C TYR A 132 0.53 24.23 -0.21
N SER A 133 0.53 25.22 0.71
CA SER A 133 -0.09 26.51 0.51
C SER A 133 0.87 27.61 0.97
N LEU A 134 1.25 28.49 0.07
CA LEU A 134 2.18 29.58 0.35
C LEU A 134 1.43 30.92 0.39
N THR A 135 1.68 31.70 1.44
CA THR A 135 1.11 33.04 1.62
C THR A 135 2.18 34.05 2.01
N SER A 136 1.97 35.31 1.73
CA SER A 136 2.80 36.43 2.19
C SER A 136 2.06 37.25 3.22
N SER A 137 2.81 37.91 4.13
CA SER A 137 2.27 38.84 5.15
C SER A 137 1.69 40.10 4.53
N SER A 138 2.07 40.43 3.29
CA SER A 138 1.59 41.59 2.53
C SER A 138 1.73 41.34 1.03
N GLU A 139 0.83 41.89 0.24
CA GLU A 139 0.90 41.85 -1.22
C GLU A 139 1.82 42.94 -1.79
N SER A 140 2.13 43.99 -0.98
CA SER A 140 3.01 45.10 -1.35
C SER A 140 3.69 45.64 -0.11
N ILE A 141 4.98 45.92 -0.22
CA ILE A 141 5.80 46.55 0.82
C ILE A 141 6.70 47.61 0.18
N ASN A 142 7.17 48.57 0.98
CA ASN A 142 8.18 49.54 0.54
C ASN A 142 9.59 49.01 0.84
N GLU A 143 10.58 49.55 0.17
CA GLU A 143 11.97 49.41 0.57
C GLU A 143 12.16 49.75 2.05
N GLY A 144 13.13 49.09 2.70
CA GLY A 144 13.36 49.21 4.16
C GLY A 144 12.37 48.44 5.03
N GLN A 145 11.35 47.81 4.43
CA GLN A 145 10.39 46.97 5.13
C GLN A 145 10.71 45.45 4.94
N SER A 146 9.97 44.62 5.63
CA SER A 146 10.12 43.15 5.55
C SER A 146 8.81 42.47 5.21
N VAL A 147 8.89 41.40 4.42
CA VAL A 147 7.79 40.49 4.14
C VAL A 147 8.09 39.11 4.75
N ILE A 148 7.05 38.46 5.27
CA ILE A 148 7.13 37.09 5.78
C ILE A 148 6.33 36.19 4.83
N PHE A 149 6.99 35.19 4.30
CA PHE A 149 6.32 34.07 3.59
C PHE A 149 6.04 32.95 4.57
N THR A 150 4.82 32.44 4.53
CA THR A 150 4.37 31.32 5.35
C THR A 150 3.95 30.19 4.45
N LEU A 151 4.63 29.05 4.56
CA LEU A 151 4.26 27.80 3.93
C LEU A 151 3.45 27.00 4.95
N THR A 152 2.20 26.67 4.59
CA THR A 152 1.33 25.76 5.34
C THR A 152 1.24 24.45 4.58
N THR A 153 1.36 23.33 5.29
CA THR A 153 1.37 21.99 4.70
C THR A 153 0.35 21.09 5.38
N THR A 154 -0.05 20.01 4.70
CA THR A 154 -0.72 18.86 5.33
C THR A 154 0.02 17.59 4.91
N ASN A 155 0.04 16.58 5.76
CA ASN A 155 0.69 15.29 5.52
C ASN A 155 2.20 15.42 5.20
N VAL A 156 2.86 16.41 5.80
CA VAL A 156 4.32 16.60 5.72
C VAL A 156 4.88 16.47 7.12
N ALA A 157 5.84 15.57 7.31
CA ALA A 157 6.46 15.31 8.61
C ALA A 157 7.24 16.52 9.13
N ASP A 158 7.20 16.74 10.46
CA ASP A 158 8.03 17.74 11.11
C ASP A 158 9.52 17.47 10.84
N GLY A 159 10.27 18.53 10.58
CA GLY A 159 11.68 18.48 10.20
C GLY A 159 11.92 18.32 8.69
N THR A 160 10.88 18.08 7.88
CA THR A 160 11.02 18.07 6.42
C THR A 160 11.46 19.44 5.91
N THR A 161 12.43 19.47 5.00
CA THR A 161 12.90 20.69 4.36
C THR A 161 12.37 20.80 2.94
N ILE A 162 11.73 21.89 2.61
CA ILE A 162 11.16 22.20 1.29
C ILE A 162 11.99 23.31 0.67
N PRO A 163 12.75 23.04 -0.39
CA PRO A 163 13.55 24.06 -1.07
C PRO A 163 12.68 25.06 -1.83
N TYR A 164 13.17 26.27 -1.97
CA TYR A 164 12.53 27.33 -2.74
C TYR A 164 13.54 28.24 -3.41
N THR A 165 13.09 28.91 -4.48
CA THR A 165 13.83 29.95 -5.20
C THR A 165 13.03 31.25 -5.20
N VAL A 166 13.72 32.37 -5.02
CA VAL A 166 13.19 33.72 -5.14
C VAL A 166 13.64 34.31 -6.49
N THR A 167 12.73 34.97 -7.18
CA THR A 167 12.97 35.64 -8.47
C THR A 167 12.31 37.00 -8.49
N GLY A 168 12.71 37.84 -9.45
CA GLY A 168 12.08 39.13 -9.71
C GLY A 168 12.69 40.30 -8.92
N ILE A 169 13.74 40.03 -8.13
CA ILE A 169 14.60 41.02 -7.45
C ILE A 169 16.06 40.57 -7.53
N ASP A 170 16.99 41.43 -7.26
CA ASP A 170 18.42 41.14 -7.11
C ASP A 170 18.78 40.82 -5.64
N VAL A 171 19.89 40.11 -5.43
CA VAL A 171 20.40 39.86 -4.07
C VAL A 171 20.82 41.13 -3.38
N ALA A 172 21.14 42.19 -4.12
CA ALA A 172 21.48 43.48 -3.59
C ALA A 172 20.31 44.19 -2.91
N ASP A 173 19.08 43.90 -3.29
CA ASP A 173 17.85 44.42 -2.72
C ASP A 173 17.52 43.83 -1.35
N LEU A 174 18.23 42.76 -0.94
CA LEU A 174 18.04 42.11 0.32
C LEU A 174 18.98 42.66 1.39
N VAL A 175 18.46 42.99 2.57
CA VAL A 175 19.26 43.41 3.76
C VAL A 175 20.22 42.27 4.13
N SER A 176 19.78 41.01 4.00
CA SER A 176 20.60 39.83 4.20
C SER A 176 19.85 38.62 3.60
N GLY A 177 20.60 37.59 3.23
CA GLY A 177 20.01 36.34 2.77
C GLY A 177 20.46 35.92 1.38
N SER A 178 19.72 35.02 0.78
CA SER A 178 19.97 34.44 -0.52
C SER A 178 18.64 34.37 -1.29
N LEU A 179 18.70 34.32 -2.62
CA LEU A 179 17.54 34.09 -3.47
C LEU A 179 17.12 32.61 -3.51
N THR A 180 17.79 31.74 -2.74
CA THR A 180 17.41 30.35 -2.55
C THR A 180 17.46 29.99 -1.07
N GLY A 181 16.62 29.06 -0.64
CA GLY A 181 16.58 28.61 0.75
C GLY A 181 15.70 27.38 0.93
N VAL A 182 15.38 27.08 2.18
CA VAL A 182 14.50 25.97 2.53
C VAL A 182 13.50 26.41 3.61
N PHE A 183 12.26 25.97 3.51
CA PHE A 183 11.35 25.95 4.64
C PHE A 183 11.61 24.68 5.45
N THR A 184 11.75 24.79 6.77
CA THR A 184 11.72 23.61 7.66
C THR A 184 10.33 23.53 8.28
N ILE A 185 9.63 22.43 8.05
CA ILE A 185 8.27 22.26 8.53
C ILE A 185 8.29 21.88 10.01
N ASN A 186 7.46 22.56 10.78
CA ASN A 186 7.19 22.27 12.18
C ASN A 186 5.72 22.56 12.48
N SER A 187 4.99 21.57 12.98
CA SER A 187 3.55 21.65 13.20
C SER A 187 2.79 22.13 11.96
N ASN A 188 3.09 21.51 10.81
CA ASN A 188 2.49 21.80 9.49
C ASN A 188 2.80 23.20 8.95
N GLN A 189 3.82 23.89 9.42
CA GLN A 189 4.14 25.25 8.96
C GLN A 189 5.64 25.50 8.89
N GLY A 190 6.06 26.32 7.93
CA GLY A 190 7.39 26.90 7.82
C GLY A 190 7.30 28.39 7.48
N THR A 191 8.25 29.21 7.94
CA THR A 191 8.27 30.63 7.64
C THR A 191 9.64 31.10 7.18
N GLN A 192 9.65 32.10 6.27
CA GLN A 192 10.85 32.80 5.82
C GLN A 192 10.57 34.29 5.78
N SER A 193 11.55 35.09 6.23
CA SER A 193 11.45 36.57 6.25
C SER A 193 12.49 37.17 5.34
N TYR A 194 12.08 38.11 4.50
CA TYR A 194 12.93 38.92 3.65
C TYR A 194 12.81 40.38 4.03
N GLY A 195 13.93 41.00 4.41
CA GLY A 195 14.05 42.45 4.59
C GLY A 195 14.60 43.09 3.33
N LEU A 196 13.95 44.12 2.82
CA LEU A 196 14.42 44.89 1.66
C LEU A 196 15.33 46.05 2.08
N VAL A 197 16.35 46.29 1.29
CA VAL A 197 17.24 47.45 1.47
C VAL A 197 16.46 48.72 1.13
N ASN A 198 16.71 49.80 1.85
CA ASN A 198 16.28 51.14 1.47
C ASN A 198 17.50 51.88 0.99
N ASP A 199 17.66 52.04 -0.32
CA ASP A 199 18.79 52.72 -0.90
C ASP A 199 18.39 54.05 -1.57
N THR A 200 19.26 54.65 -2.36
CA THR A 200 19.02 55.91 -3.08
C THR A 200 18.87 55.76 -4.58
N THR A 201 18.86 54.52 -5.08
CA THR A 201 18.71 54.22 -6.48
C THR A 201 17.21 54.15 -6.82
N THR A 202 16.82 54.75 -7.94
CA THR A 202 15.44 54.68 -8.40
C THR A 202 15.34 53.51 -9.41
N GLU A 203 14.84 52.36 -9.00
CA GLU A 203 14.79 51.17 -9.80
C GLU A 203 13.40 50.89 -10.38
N GLY A 204 12.37 51.46 -9.81
CA GLY A 204 10.99 51.25 -10.20
C GLY A 204 10.31 50.18 -9.35
N GLU A 205 9.15 49.73 -9.79
CA GLU A 205 8.36 48.70 -9.11
C GLU A 205 8.90 47.31 -9.48
N GLU A 206 9.25 46.48 -8.46
CA GLU A 206 9.74 45.13 -8.62
C GLU A 206 8.77 44.13 -7.97
N THR A 207 8.83 42.89 -8.42
CA THR A 207 7.95 41.83 -7.88
C THR A 207 8.79 40.67 -7.35
N LEU A 208 8.94 40.56 -6.04
CA LEU A 208 9.53 39.39 -5.38
C LEU A 208 8.56 38.21 -5.49
N THR A 209 8.98 37.17 -6.21
CA THR A 209 8.23 35.92 -6.33
C THR A 209 9.01 34.78 -5.69
N LEU A 210 8.41 34.10 -4.69
CA LEU A 210 8.96 32.90 -4.06
C LEU A 210 8.22 31.67 -4.59
N SER A 211 8.97 30.72 -5.14
CA SER A 211 8.45 29.46 -5.70
C SER A 211 9.07 28.28 -5.03
N LEU A 212 8.28 27.25 -4.70
CA LEU A 212 8.79 25.98 -4.20
C LEU A 212 9.44 25.19 -5.34
N ASP A 213 10.53 24.49 -5.06
CA ASP A 213 11.34 23.74 -6.03
C ASP A 213 11.03 22.22 -6.01
N ASN A 214 9.83 21.81 -5.66
CA ASN A 214 9.36 20.41 -5.53
C ASN A 214 8.51 19.96 -6.73
#